data_9ebe6bf6a5dc3f93bc3f39f94c6cc9ed
#
_entry.id   9ebe6bf6a5dc3f93bc3f39f94c6cc9ed
#
_cell.length_a   1.000
_cell.length_b   1.000
_cell.length_c   1.000
_cell.angle_alpha   90.00
_cell.angle_beta   90.00
_cell.angle_gamma   90.00
#
_symmetry.space_group_name_H-M   'P 1'
#
loop_
_entity.id
_entity.type
_entity.pdbx_description
1 polymer ?
#
loop_
_entity_poly.entity_id
_entity_poly.type
_entity_poly.pdbx_seq_one_letter_code
_entity_poly.pdbx_strand_id
1 'polypeptide(L)'
;MMQDTVTGKPADVIVLGAGIVGVSAGVAARQRGLSVILVDRREPGSETSYGNAGILSSGSIMPLNQPSLWSALPAYLTNRNAALRWDPAWAMRNLDWVVRFLANAAPSRLKPRAAALHGLIGASLKLHRDWIVKADAVHRIRETGWLKAWRSDAVAAAKAEQAFLAEYGIESQLLDRQAMSALEPSILPVYKVGLLHTQTASVDSPGAVVKAYALMFARSGGEIRQSNIRALVPDGEGWRVVLADRAIAARHVVVALGPWSADLLRPLGYRVPLAFERGYHREFKANPARPLQRPIHDAEGSFLMTPMEQGIRITSGVELTARDAPSSFAQLDQVVPLARGVVEFGDAVGDTWRGSRPTLPDSLPMIGPAPRHQGLWLAFGNQHIGFTTGPGTGAAIAAMISGETPSYDARAFAPSRYL
;
A
#
# COMPACT_ATOMS: atom_id res chain seq x y z
N MET A 1 -3.52 25.71 -30.42
CA MET A 1 -4.68 25.68 -29.52
C MET A 1 -5.40 24.36 -29.79
N MET A 2 -5.07 23.31 -29.04
CA MET A 2 -5.85 22.06 -29.07
C MET A 2 -7.15 22.31 -28.32
N GLN A 3 -8.26 21.93 -28.95
CA GLN A 3 -9.61 22.20 -28.45
C GLN A 3 -9.81 21.56 -27.06
N ASP A 4 -9.96 22.38 -26.02
CA ASP A 4 -10.43 22.00 -24.68
C ASP A 4 -11.91 21.59 -24.66
N THR A 5 -12.43 21.10 -25.76
CA THR A 5 -13.85 20.73 -25.90
C THR A 5 -14.08 19.42 -25.16
N VAL A 6 -14.93 19.49 -24.13
CA VAL A 6 -15.43 18.29 -23.43
C VAL A 6 -16.14 17.38 -24.42
N THR A 7 -15.70 16.14 -24.52
CA THR A 7 -16.33 15.14 -25.40
C THR A 7 -17.15 14.15 -24.58
N GLY A 8 -18.43 14.04 -24.89
CA GLY A 8 -19.35 13.07 -24.28
C GLY A 8 -20.19 13.64 -23.12
N LYS A 9 -21.13 12.83 -22.62
CA LYS A 9 -21.96 13.16 -21.46
C LYS A 9 -21.07 13.16 -20.20
N PRO A 10 -21.21 14.15 -19.28
CA PRO A 10 -20.51 14.12 -18.02
C PRO A 10 -20.77 12.83 -17.25
N ALA A 11 -19.71 12.23 -16.71
CA ALA A 11 -19.84 11.11 -15.80
C ALA A 11 -20.26 11.58 -14.39
N ASP A 12 -20.75 10.68 -13.55
CA ASP A 12 -20.96 11.01 -12.15
C ASP A 12 -19.60 11.15 -11.44
N VAL A 13 -18.66 10.24 -11.74
CA VAL A 13 -17.34 10.19 -11.10
C VAL A 13 -16.24 9.92 -12.14
N ILE A 14 -15.17 10.71 -12.08
CA ILE A 14 -13.89 10.36 -12.71
C ILE A 14 -12.92 9.97 -11.60
N VAL A 15 -12.33 8.78 -11.70
CA VAL A 15 -11.27 8.31 -10.79
C VAL A 15 -9.92 8.44 -11.50
N LEU A 16 -8.99 9.18 -10.90
CA LEU A 16 -7.65 9.41 -11.42
C LEU A 16 -6.66 8.48 -10.72
N GLY A 17 -6.11 7.53 -11.47
CA GLY A 17 -5.21 6.47 -10.99
C GLY A 17 -5.88 5.09 -10.98
N ALA A 18 -5.26 4.11 -11.65
CA ALA A 18 -5.70 2.72 -11.73
C ALA A 18 -4.84 1.75 -10.89
N GLY A 19 -4.28 2.23 -9.78
CA GLY A 19 -3.77 1.39 -8.71
C GLY A 19 -4.90 0.75 -7.91
N ILE A 20 -4.57 -0.08 -6.91
CA ILE A 20 -5.56 -0.79 -6.08
C ILE A 20 -6.62 0.17 -5.50
N VAL A 21 -6.22 1.37 -5.04
CA VAL A 21 -7.15 2.35 -4.44
C VAL A 21 -8.14 2.88 -5.46
N GLY A 22 -7.65 3.32 -6.63
CA GLY A 22 -8.52 3.89 -7.67
C GLY A 22 -9.45 2.86 -8.29
N VAL A 23 -8.95 1.66 -8.60
CA VAL A 23 -9.80 0.56 -9.08
C VAL A 23 -10.87 0.23 -8.05
N SER A 24 -10.51 0.20 -6.76
CA SER A 24 -11.47 -0.06 -5.68
C SER A 24 -12.53 1.04 -5.56
N ALA A 25 -12.15 2.31 -5.72
CA ALA A 25 -13.09 3.42 -5.74
C ALA A 25 -14.06 3.30 -6.92
N GLY A 26 -13.53 2.93 -8.10
CA GLY A 26 -14.35 2.67 -9.28
C GLY A 26 -15.36 1.55 -9.10
N VAL A 27 -14.89 0.38 -8.59
CA VAL A 27 -15.76 -0.77 -8.30
C VAL A 27 -16.86 -0.38 -7.31
N ALA A 28 -16.51 0.25 -6.19
CA ALA A 28 -17.45 0.61 -5.14
C ALA A 28 -18.48 1.68 -5.61
N ALA A 29 -18.07 2.62 -6.47
CA ALA A 29 -18.96 3.61 -7.06
C ALA A 29 -19.91 2.96 -8.08
N ARG A 30 -19.42 2.03 -8.91
CA ARG A 30 -20.28 1.26 -9.83
C ARG A 30 -21.30 0.41 -9.10
N GLN A 31 -20.94 -0.21 -7.98
CA GLN A 31 -21.87 -0.97 -7.13
C GLN A 31 -23.01 -0.10 -6.56
N ARG A 32 -22.84 1.24 -6.56
CA ARG A 32 -23.84 2.25 -6.18
C ARG A 32 -24.60 2.85 -7.38
N GLY A 33 -24.41 2.29 -8.56
CA GLY A 33 -25.10 2.74 -9.78
C GLY A 33 -24.53 4.00 -10.44
N LEU A 34 -23.43 4.57 -9.93
CA LEU A 34 -22.81 5.76 -10.52
C LEU A 34 -22.14 5.44 -11.84
N SER A 35 -22.20 6.35 -12.80
CA SER A 35 -21.38 6.28 -14.02
C SER A 35 -19.94 6.66 -13.70
N VAL A 36 -18.96 5.81 -14.03
CA VAL A 36 -17.57 5.98 -13.61
C VAL A 36 -16.61 5.81 -14.77
N ILE A 37 -15.67 6.77 -14.90
CA ILE A 37 -14.51 6.68 -15.79
C ILE A 37 -13.26 6.58 -14.94
N LEU A 38 -12.47 5.53 -15.11
CA LEU A 38 -11.17 5.33 -14.47
C LEU A 38 -10.06 5.72 -15.46
N VAL A 39 -9.18 6.64 -15.07
CA VAL A 39 -8.11 7.16 -15.95
C VAL A 39 -6.75 6.91 -15.33
N ASP A 40 -5.85 6.30 -16.10
CA ASP A 40 -4.44 6.18 -15.74
C ASP A 40 -3.56 6.28 -17.01
N ARG A 41 -2.32 6.65 -16.84
CA ARG A 41 -1.32 6.65 -17.93
C ARG A 41 -0.88 5.24 -18.33
N ARG A 42 -1.05 4.27 -17.46
CA ARG A 42 -0.65 2.86 -17.65
C ARG A 42 -1.84 1.92 -17.42
N GLU A 43 -1.62 0.65 -17.71
CA GLU A 43 -2.58 -0.40 -17.36
C GLU A 43 -2.85 -0.50 -15.86
N PRO A 44 -4.05 -0.91 -15.45
CA PRO A 44 -4.37 -1.11 -14.05
C PRO A 44 -3.37 -2.02 -13.33
N GLY A 45 -2.96 -1.60 -12.13
CA GLY A 45 -2.09 -2.39 -11.26
C GLY A 45 -0.61 -2.45 -11.64
N SER A 46 -0.14 -1.71 -12.66
CA SER A 46 1.22 -1.80 -13.18
C SER A 46 2.26 -0.92 -12.48
N GLU A 47 1.85 -0.06 -11.54
CA GLU A 47 2.73 0.84 -10.78
C GLU A 47 2.97 0.32 -9.34
N THR A 48 2.89 1.18 -8.32
CA THR A 48 3.19 0.84 -6.92
C THR A 48 2.44 -0.41 -6.41
N SER A 49 1.22 -0.67 -6.89
CA SER A 49 0.44 -1.87 -6.54
C SER A 49 1.09 -3.16 -7.03
N TYR A 50 1.74 -3.16 -8.20
CA TYR A 50 2.46 -4.32 -8.75
C TYR A 50 3.56 -4.81 -7.81
N GLY A 51 4.31 -3.87 -7.25
CA GLY A 51 5.48 -4.18 -6.42
C GLY A 51 5.17 -4.52 -4.97
N ASN A 52 3.91 -4.62 -4.59
CA ASN A 52 3.53 -5.03 -3.23
C ASN A 52 3.99 -6.47 -2.93
N ALA A 53 4.23 -6.76 -1.65
CA ALA A 53 4.58 -8.10 -1.19
C ALA A 53 3.39 -9.08 -1.19
N GLY A 54 2.20 -8.65 -1.60
CA GLY A 54 1.01 -9.49 -1.70
C GLY A 54 0.37 -9.88 -0.37
N ILE A 55 0.79 -9.31 0.74
CA ILE A 55 0.28 -9.67 2.07
C ILE A 55 -1.01 -8.89 2.38
N LEU A 56 -2.06 -9.60 2.74
CA LEU A 56 -3.35 -9.08 3.19
C LEU A 56 -3.49 -9.35 4.70
N SER A 57 -2.87 -8.47 5.51
CA SER A 57 -2.72 -8.71 6.95
C SER A 57 -3.68 -7.90 7.80
N SER A 58 -4.42 -8.59 8.68
CA SER A 58 -5.17 -7.96 9.77
C SER A 58 -4.25 -7.28 10.78
N GLY A 59 -3.01 -7.79 10.96
CA GLY A 59 -2.01 -7.29 11.91
C GLY A 59 -1.25 -6.04 11.46
N SER A 60 -1.46 -5.54 10.24
CA SER A 60 -0.77 -4.32 9.75
C SER A 60 -1.35 -3.01 10.31
N ILE A 61 -1.77 -3.04 11.58
CA ILE A 61 -2.35 -1.89 12.29
C ILE A 61 -1.31 -0.97 12.93
N MET A 62 -0.05 -1.41 13.02
CA MET A 62 1.02 -0.61 13.62
C MET A 62 1.50 0.44 12.62
N PRO A 63 1.41 1.75 12.94
CA PRO A 63 1.96 2.79 12.06
C PRO A 63 3.49 2.69 11.99
N LEU A 64 4.08 3.17 10.89
CA LEU A 64 5.54 3.13 10.69
C LEU A 64 6.30 3.89 11.77
N ASN A 65 5.79 5.05 12.15
CA ASN A 65 6.34 5.88 13.22
C ASN A 65 5.76 5.51 14.58
N GLN A 66 6.05 4.29 15.00
CA GLN A 66 5.72 3.80 16.35
C GLN A 66 6.80 4.20 17.37
N PRO A 67 6.53 4.12 18.70
CA PRO A 67 7.47 4.56 19.73
C PRO A 67 8.86 3.90 19.68
N SER A 68 8.98 2.66 19.21
CA SER A 68 10.26 1.97 19.01
C SER A 68 11.20 2.66 18.01
N LEU A 69 10.67 3.58 17.18
CA LEU A 69 11.48 4.40 16.29
C LEU A 69 12.56 5.18 17.05
N TRP A 70 12.25 5.68 18.28
CA TRP A 70 13.22 6.44 19.08
C TRP A 70 14.42 5.62 19.48
N SER A 71 14.22 4.36 19.87
CA SER A 71 15.34 3.44 20.21
C SER A 71 16.13 2.99 18.97
N ALA A 72 15.50 2.94 17.80
CA ALA A 72 16.13 2.57 16.54
C ALA A 72 16.86 3.75 15.86
N LEU A 73 16.57 4.99 16.24
CA LEU A 73 17.08 6.20 15.58
C LEU A 73 18.60 6.26 15.46
N PRO A 74 19.42 5.91 16.50
CA PRO A 74 20.88 5.91 16.39
C PRO A 74 21.38 4.98 15.26
N ALA A 75 20.76 3.81 15.09
CA ALA A 75 21.10 2.87 14.02
C ALA A 75 20.72 3.44 12.63
N TYR A 76 19.59 4.14 12.51
CA TYR A 76 19.15 4.74 11.27
C TYR A 76 20.00 5.95 10.85
N LEU A 77 20.55 6.71 11.80
CA LEU A 77 21.45 7.83 11.52
C LEU A 77 22.76 7.40 10.85
N THR A 78 23.20 6.15 11.04
CA THR A 78 24.37 5.62 10.35
C THR A 78 24.19 5.52 8.83
N ASN A 79 22.92 5.51 8.37
CA ASN A 79 22.50 5.36 6.98
C ASN A 79 23.05 4.09 6.28
N ARG A 80 23.33 3.04 7.07
CA ARG A 80 23.85 1.73 6.62
C ARG A 80 22.89 0.58 6.88
N ASN A 81 21.75 0.88 7.52
CA ASN A 81 20.75 -0.13 7.88
C ASN A 81 19.94 -0.58 6.67
N ALA A 82 19.68 -1.89 6.55
CA ALA A 82 18.86 -2.44 5.48
C ALA A 82 17.38 -2.03 5.60
N ALA A 83 16.89 -1.74 6.82
CA ALA A 83 15.50 -1.31 7.04
C ALA A 83 15.21 0.09 6.50
N LEU A 84 16.15 1.02 6.71
CA LEU A 84 15.98 2.43 6.34
C LEU A 84 17.29 3.01 5.80
N ARG A 85 17.20 3.58 4.62
CA ARG A 85 18.18 4.51 4.04
C ARG A 85 17.51 5.84 3.75
N TRP A 86 18.26 6.91 3.76
CA TRP A 86 17.75 8.25 3.51
C TRP A 86 18.78 9.15 2.85
N ASP A 87 18.29 10.06 2.00
CA ASP A 87 19.09 11.07 1.34
C ASP A 87 19.18 12.32 2.24
N PRO A 88 20.38 12.74 2.69
CA PRO A 88 20.53 13.92 3.54
C PRO A 88 20.01 15.21 2.91
N ALA A 89 20.20 15.39 1.61
CA ALA A 89 19.71 16.58 0.92
C ALA A 89 18.20 16.59 0.82
N TRP A 90 17.58 15.41 0.64
CA TRP A 90 16.12 15.27 0.69
C TRP A 90 15.60 15.57 2.10
N ALA A 91 16.21 15.01 3.14
CA ALA A 91 15.79 15.21 4.52
C ALA A 91 15.83 16.69 4.93
N MET A 92 16.87 17.40 4.56
CA MET A 92 17.00 18.86 4.79
C MET A 92 15.91 19.67 4.09
N ARG A 93 15.59 19.34 2.84
CA ARG A 93 14.52 20.03 2.08
C ARG A 93 13.12 19.71 2.60
N ASN A 94 12.96 18.60 3.29
CA ASN A 94 11.67 18.10 3.81
C ASN A 94 11.68 18.03 5.35
N LEU A 95 12.42 18.93 6.01
CA LEU A 95 12.61 18.93 7.45
C LEU A 95 11.25 18.99 8.21
N ASP A 96 10.30 19.79 7.72
CA ASP A 96 8.95 19.86 8.29
C ASP A 96 8.27 18.46 8.30
N TRP A 97 8.38 17.71 7.22
CA TRP A 97 7.86 16.35 7.15
C TRP A 97 8.56 15.43 8.15
N VAL A 98 9.89 15.49 8.22
CA VAL A 98 10.69 14.66 9.15
C VAL A 98 10.33 14.95 10.60
N VAL A 99 10.24 16.23 10.99
CA VAL A 99 9.85 16.64 12.33
C VAL A 99 8.44 16.15 12.68
N ARG A 100 7.49 16.32 11.79
CA ARG A 100 6.11 15.81 12.00
C ARG A 100 6.07 14.29 12.08
N PHE A 101 6.84 13.58 11.27
CA PHE A 101 6.92 12.13 11.29
C PHE A 101 7.46 11.63 12.64
N LEU A 102 8.54 12.22 13.14
CA LEU A 102 9.10 11.90 14.44
C LEU A 102 8.14 12.28 15.59
N ALA A 103 7.53 13.46 15.55
CA ALA A 103 6.55 13.87 16.55
C ALA A 103 5.34 12.93 16.63
N ASN A 104 4.99 12.29 15.52
CA ASN A 104 3.96 11.26 15.47
C ASN A 104 4.41 9.92 16.09
N ALA A 105 5.68 9.70 16.38
CA ALA A 105 6.16 8.51 17.10
C ALA A 105 5.92 8.57 18.63
N ALA A 106 5.19 9.56 19.13
CA ALA A 106 4.83 9.66 20.54
C ALA A 106 3.93 8.48 20.97
N PRO A 107 4.15 7.89 22.17
CA PRO A 107 3.35 6.75 22.65
C PRO A 107 1.84 7.01 22.69
N SER A 108 1.42 8.21 23.05
CA SER A 108 0.01 8.62 23.11
C SER A 108 -0.70 8.59 21.76
N ARG A 109 0.05 8.64 20.65
CA ARG A 109 -0.50 8.64 19.29
C ARG A 109 -0.61 7.23 18.68
N LEU A 110 -0.04 6.20 19.32
CA LEU A 110 -0.04 4.84 18.77
C LEU A 110 -1.43 4.23 18.74
N LYS A 111 -2.10 4.11 19.90
CA LYS A 111 -3.40 3.42 20.01
C LYS A 111 -4.51 4.07 19.17
N PRO A 112 -4.70 5.41 19.14
CA PRO A 112 -5.73 6.00 18.28
C PRO A 112 -5.53 5.71 16.78
N ARG A 113 -4.28 5.72 16.30
CA ARG A 113 -3.97 5.41 14.90
C ARG A 113 -4.11 3.92 14.59
N ALA A 114 -3.67 3.06 15.50
CA ALA A 114 -3.88 1.62 15.36
C ALA A 114 -5.38 1.27 15.30
N ALA A 115 -6.22 1.89 16.13
CA ALA A 115 -7.66 1.72 16.10
C ALA A 115 -8.29 2.17 14.77
N ALA A 116 -7.85 3.32 14.24
CA ALA A 116 -8.31 3.80 12.93
C ALA A 116 -7.90 2.83 11.80
N LEU A 117 -6.62 2.39 11.79
CA LEU A 117 -6.14 1.42 10.81
C LEU A 117 -6.85 0.08 10.94
N HIS A 118 -7.14 -0.38 12.16
CA HIS A 118 -7.89 -1.63 12.39
C HIS A 118 -9.27 -1.59 11.72
N GLY A 119 -10.03 -0.51 11.87
CA GLY A 119 -11.33 -0.32 11.20
C GLY A 119 -11.20 -0.35 9.67
N LEU A 120 -10.26 0.40 9.10
CA LEU A 120 -10.01 0.44 7.66
C LEU A 120 -9.57 -0.93 7.11
N ILE A 121 -8.63 -1.59 7.78
CA ILE A 121 -8.11 -2.91 7.37
C ILE A 121 -9.22 -3.95 7.44
N GLY A 122 -9.98 -4.01 8.53
CA GLY A 122 -11.09 -4.96 8.69
C GLY A 122 -12.13 -4.84 7.58
N ALA A 123 -12.54 -3.61 7.25
CA ALA A 123 -13.43 -3.34 6.13
C ALA A 123 -12.82 -3.76 4.79
N SER A 124 -11.53 -3.49 4.59
CA SER A 124 -10.82 -3.83 3.34
C SER A 124 -10.70 -5.33 3.13
N LEU A 125 -10.34 -6.10 4.16
CA LEU A 125 -10.17 -7.55 4.07
C LEU A 125 -11.50 -8.26 3.73
N LYS A 126 -12.62 -7.76 4.27
CA LYS A 126 -13.96 -8.24 3.87
C LYS A 126 -14.21 -8.04 2.38
N LEU A 127 -13.90 -6.84 1.87
CA LEU A 127 -14.07 -6.52 0.46
C LEU A 127 -13.11 -7.31 -0.44
N HIS A 128 -11.86 -7.53 -0.02
CA HIS A 128 -10.93 -8.38 -0.75
C HIS A 128 -11.48 -9.80 -0.93
N ARG A 129 -11.99 -10.42 0.14
CA ARG A 129 -12.56 -11.78 0.08
C ARG A 129 -13.78 -11.85 -0.85
N ASP A 130 -14.66 -10.84 -0.82
CA ASP A 130 -15.81 -10.75 -1.70
C ASP A 130 -15.40 -10.51 -3.18
N TRP A 131 -14.53 -9.54 -3.40
CA TRP A 131 -14.16 -9.14 -4.76
C TRP A 131 -13.25 -10.15 -5.45
N ILE A 132 -12.40 -10.87 -4.73
CA ILE A 132 -11.54 -11.89 -5.33
C ILE A 132 -12.35 -13.04 -5.93
N VAL A 133 -13.49 -13.36 -5.31
CA VAL A 133 -14.47 -14.34 -5.84
C VAL A 133 -15.19 -13.76 -7.06
N LYS A 134 -15.74 -12.55 -6.95
CA LYS A 134 -16.47 -11.88 -8.04
C LYS A 134 -15.59 -11.57 -9.26
N ALA A 135 -14.31 -11.39 -9.05
CA ALA A 135 -13.32 -11.14 -10.10
C ALA A 135 -12.71 -12.42 -10.70
N ASP A 136 -13.16 -13.61 -10.25
CA ASP A 136 -12.62 -14.92 -10.67
C ASP A 136 -11.11 -15.07 -10.42
N ALA A 137 -10.65 -14.56 -9.28
CA ALA A 137 -9.24 -14.52 -8.91
C ALA A 137 -8.90 -15.33 -7.64
N VAL A 138 -9.78 -16.28 -7.23
CA VAL A 138 -9.61 -17.11 -6.03
C VAL A 138 -8.32 -17.95 -6.10
N HIS A 139 -7.91 -18.37 -7.30
CA HIS A 139 -6.67 -19.12 -7.51
C HIS A 139 -5.40 -18.32 -7.13
N ARG A 140 -5.52 -17.01 -6.96
CA ARG A 140 -4.43 -16.10 -6.60
C ARG A 140 -4.23 -15.91 -5.11
N ILE A 141 -5.22 -16.26 -4.27
CA ILE A 141 -5.17 -16.04 -2.82
C ILE A 141 -4.80 -17.31 -2.07
N ARG A 142 -4.02 -17.16 -1.00
CA ARG A 142 -3.62 -18.23 -0.09
C ARG A 142 -3.84 -17.76 1.36
N GLU A 143 -4.60 -18.53 2.11
CA GLU A 143 -4.91 -18.26 3.52
C GLU A 143 -3.91 -19.02 4.44
N THR A 144 -2.60 -18.77 4.25
CA THR A 144 -1.53 -19.52 4.94
C THR A 144 -0.97 -18.78 6.16
N GLY A 145 -1.47 -17.58 6.46
CA GLY A 145 -0.82 -16.70 7.42
C GLY A 145 0.49 -16.12 6.89
N TRP A 146 1.15 -15.28 7.69
CA TRP A 146 2.51 -14.83 7.45
C TRP A 146 3.34 -14.96 8.72
N LEU A 147 4.62 -15.29 8.56
CA LEU A 147 5.54 -15.52 9.67
C LEU A 147 6.48 -14.33 9.83
N LYS A 148 6.48 -13.69 10.99
CA LYS A 148 7.53 -12.77 11.42
C LYS A 148 8.51 -13.55 12.28
N ALA A 149 9.80 -13.52 11.94
CA ALA A 149 10.79 -14.37 12.59
C ALA A 149 12.04 -13.60 13.00
N TRP A 150 12.65 -14.03 14.10
CA TRP A 150 13.86 -13.45 14.69
C TRP A 150 14.97 -14.50 14.81
N ARG A 151 16.20 -14.09 14.49
CA ARG A 151 17.41 -14.90 14.60
C ARG A 151 17.92 -14.96 16.04
N SER A 152 17.69 -13.89 16.81
CA SER A 152 18.01 -13.79 18.23
C SER A 152 16.89 -14.35 19.11
N ASP A 153 17.12 -14.41 20.42
CA ASP A 153 16.11 -14.76 21.42
C ASP A 153 15.21 -13.54 21.71
N ALA A 154 14.30 -13.26 20.81
CA ALA A 154 13.39 -12.12 20.84
C ALA A 154 11.99 -12.46 21.40
N VAL A 155 11.89 -13.44 22.31
CA VAL A 155 10.60 -13.89 22.88
C VAL A 155 9.82 -12.74 23.52
N ALA A 156 10.50 -11.83 24.23
CA ALA A 156 9.85 -10.67 24.86
C ALA A 156 9.24 -9.72 23.82
N ALA A 157 9.95 -9.44 22.73
CA ALA A 157 9.46 -8.58 21.65
C ALA A 157 8.26 -9.23 20.91
N ALA A 158 8.36 -10.53 20.61
CA ALA A 158 7.28 -11.27 19.98
C ALA A 158 6.01 -11.32 20.85
N LYS A 159 6.15 -11.57 22.16
CA LYS A 159 5.03 -11.53 23.12
C LYS A 159 4.41 -10.14 23.25
N ALA A 160 5.22 -9.08 23.25
CA ALA A 160 4.71 -7.71 23.29
C ALA A 160 3.88 -7.37 22.04
N GLU A 161 4.35 -7.77 20.85
CA GLU A 161 3.59 -7.61 19.61
C GLU A 161 2.30 -8.45 19.63
N GLN A 162 2.37 -9.70 20.07
CA GLN A 162 1.21 -10.59 20.23
C GLN A 162 0.16 -9.96 21.17
N ALA A 163 0.57 -9.47 22.32
CA ALA A 163 -0.31 -8.83 23.30
C ALA A 163 -0.98 -7.56 22.72
N PHE A 164 -0.21 -6.74 22.00
CA PHE A 164 -0.75 -5.56 21.34
C PHE A 164 -1.80 -5.91 20.27
N LEU A 165 -1.56 -6.94 19.46
CA LEU A 165 -2.52 -7.39 18.44
C LEU A 165 -3.78 -7.98 19.07
N ALA A 166 -3.63 -8.69 20.19
CA ALA A 166 -4.76 -9.27 20.92
C ALA A 166 -5.73 -8.21 21.48
N GLU A 167 -5.25 -6.98 21.81
CA GLU A 167 -6.13 -5.85 22.19
C GLU A 167 -7.15 -5.50 21.09
N TYR A 168 -6.86 -5.85 19.83
CA TYR A 168 -7.71 -5.61 18.67
C TYR A 168 -8.39 -6.90 18.14
N GLY A 169 -8.37 -8.00 18.93
CA GLY A 169 -8.94 -9.28 18.50
C GLY A 169 -8.19 -9.95 17.35
N ILE A 170 -6.93 -9.57 17.12
CA ILE A 170 -6.10 -10.15 16.05
C ILE A 170 -5.31 -11.32 16.64
N GLU A 171 -5.57 -12.52 16.11
CA GLU A 171 -4.93 -13.73 16.55
C GLU A 171 -3.53 -13.91 15.95
N SER A 172 -2.61 -14.34 16.80
CA SER A 172 -1.26 -14.71 16.38
C SER A 172 -0.72 -15.82 17.29
N GLN A 173 0.21 -16.61 16.76
CA GLN A 173 0.78 -17.75 17.45
C GLN A 173 2.29 -17.60 17.58
N LEU A 174 2.78 -17.70 18.83
CA LEU A 174 4.22 -17.76 19.08
C LEU A 174 4.75 -19.15 18.75
N LEU A 175 5.84 -19.21 17.99
CA LEU A 175 6.47 -20.43 17.53
C LEU A 175 7.92 -20.50 17.96
N ASP A 176 8.37 -21.65 18.40
CA ASP A 176 9.78 -21.99 18.55
C ASP A 176 10.36 -22.50 17.22
N ARG A 177 11.65 -22.82 17.22
CA ARG A 177 12.35 -23.31 16.02
C ARG A 177 11.72 -24.58 15.45
N GLN A 178 11.32 -25.53 16.30
CA GLN A 178 10.76 -26.80 15.85
C GLN A 178 9.41 -26.61 15.20
N ALA A 179 8.55 -25.82 15.82
CA ALA A 179 7.23 -25.48 15.30
C ALA A 179 7.33 -24.70 13.97
N MET A 180 8.29 -23.76 13.85
CA MET A 180 8.55 -23.05 12.59
C MET A 180 9.00 -24.00 11.47
N SER A 181 9.91 -24.93 11.75
CA SER A 181 10.41 -25.92 10.76
C SER A 181 9.31 -26.87 10.30
N ALA A 182 8.40 -27.24 11.21
CA ALA A 182 7.24 -28.06 10.88
C ALA A 182 6.21 -27.30 10.04
N LEU A 183 5.98 -26.01 10.37
CA LEU A 183 5.04 -25.13 9.68
C LEU A 183 5.50 -24.75 8.27
N GLU A 184 6.80 -24.50 8.12
CA GLU A 184 7.42 -24.04 6.86
C GLU A 184 8.74 -24.82 6.61
N PRO A 185 8.65 -26.03 6.02
CA PRO A 185 9.80 -26.89 5.81
C PRO A 185 10.89 -26.31 4.88
N SER A 186 10.56 -25.26 4.11
CA SER A 186 11.52 -24.58 3.25
C SER A 186 12.54 -23.75 4.01
N ILE A 187 12.27 -23.38 5.28
CA ILE A 187 13.15 -22.55 6.11
C ILE A 187 14.32 -23.38 6.63
N LEU A 188 15.53 -22.87 6.45
CA LEU A 188 16.72 -23.34 7.17
C LEU A 188 16.63 -22.95 8.66
N PRO A 189 17.25 -23.70 9.60
CA PRO A 189 17.05 -23.53 11.03
C PRO A 189 17.80 -22.33 11.64
N VAL A 190 17.63 -21.14 11.04
CA VAL A 190 18.33 -19.90 11.42
C VAL A 190 17.55 -19.08 12.44
N TYR A 191 16.23 -19.22 12.48
CA TYR A 191 15.39 -18.48 13.42
C TYR A 191 15.22 -19.20 14.76
N LYS A 192 15.14 -18.42 15.83
CA LYS A 192 14.90 -18.92 17.20
C LYS A 192 13.46 -18.73 17.63
N VAL A 193 12.84 -17.64 17.19
CA VAL A 193 11.48 -17.24 17.58
C VAL A 193 10.71 -16.84 16.34
N GLY A 194 9.43 -17.24 16.25
CA GLY A 194 8.48 -16.84 15.25
C GLY A 194 7.17 -16.35 15.83
N LEU A 195 6.54 -15.39 15.17
CA LEU A 195 5.18 -14.97 15.43
C LEU A 195 4.38 -15.17 14.13
N LEU A 196 3.49 -16.16 14.12
CA LEU A 196 2.59 -16.45 13.01
C LEU A 196 1.33 -15.58 13.16
N HIS A 197 1.09 -14.73 12.18
CA HIS A 197 -0.16 -13.96 12.04
C HIS A 197 -1.18 -14.82 11.29
N THR A 198 -2.03 -15.52 12.02
CA THR A 198 -2.92 -16.57 11.48
C THR A 198 -4.03 -16.02 10.58
N GLN A 199 -4.57 -14.84 10.92
CA GLN A 199 -5.66 -14.19 10.18
C GLN A 199 -5.15 -13.34 9.01
N THR A 200 -4.20 -13.87 8.25
CA THR A 200 -3.56 -13.19 7.13
C THR A 200 -3.62 -14.05 5.88
N ALA A 201 -4.03 -13.45 4.78
CA ALA A 201 -3.91 -14.03 3.46
C ALA A 201 -2.72 -13.43 2.69
N SER A 202 -2.34 -14.07 1.63
CA SER A 202 -1.39 -13.52 0.64
C SER A 202 -1.87 -13.79 -0.77
N VAL A 203 -1.43 -12.97 -1.71
CA VAL A 203 -1.67 -13.19 -3.14
C VAL A 203 -0.35 -13.36 -3.86
N ASP A 204 -0.33 -14.21 -4.86
CA ASP A 204 0.87 -14.55 -5.64
C ASP A 204 1.21 -13.50 -6.71
N SER A 205 0.28 -12.62 -7.06
CA SER A 205 0.46 -11.56 -8.05
C SER A 205 -0.43 -10.35 -7.77
N PRO A 206 0.04 -9.37 -6.95
CA PRO A 206 -0.76 -8.17 -6.63
C PRO A 206 -1.23 -7.40 -7.86
N GLY A 207 -0.37 -7.27 -8.88
CA GLY A 207 -0.74 -6.63 -10.15
C GLY A 207 -1.87 -7.35 -10.87
N ALA A 208 -1.84 -8.69 -10.90
CA ALA A 208 -2.90 -9.50 -11.52
C ALA A 208 -4.22 -9.38 -10.76
N VAL A 209 -4.20 -9.32 -9.44
CA VAL A 209 -5.42 -9.09 -8.64
C VAL A 209 -6.02 -7.72 -8.94
N VAL A 210 -5.21 -6.66 -9.05
CA VAL A 210 -5.71 -5.33 -9.43
C VAL A 210 -6.30 -5.35 -10.84
N LYS A 211 -5.65 -6.03 -11.79
CA LYS A 211 -6.20 -6.23 -13.15
C LYS A 211 -7.53 -6.98 -13.13
N ALA A 212 -7.66 -8.03 -12.32
CA ALA A 212 -8.92 -8.77 -12.17
C ALA A 212 -10.05 -7.87 -11.62
N TYR A 213 -9.76 -7.03 -10.62
CA TYR A 213 -10.72 -6.05 -10.11
C TYR A 213 -11.07 -4.99 -11.15
N ALA A 214 -10.10 -4.54 -11.96
CA ALA A 214 -10.36 -3.61 -13.06
C ALA A 214 -11.24 -4.22 -14.16
N LEU A 215 -11.06 -5.51 -14.48
CA LEU A 215 -11.94 -6.25 -15.38
C LEU A 215 -13.35 -6.40 -14.80
N MET A 216 -13.49 -6.68 -13.51
CA MET A 216 -14.77 -6.71 -12.81
C MET A 216 -15.46 -5.33 -12.88
N PHE A 217 -14.72 -4.23 -12.68
CA PHE A 217 -15.20 -2.87 -12.85
C PHE A 217 -15.71 -2.62 -14.28
N ALA A 218 -14.94 -3.00 -15.31
CA ALA A 218 -15.34 -2.83 -16.71
C ALA A 218 -16.60 -3.65 -17.04
N ARG A 219 -16.68 -4.92 -16.59
CA ARG A 219 -17.87 -5.77 -16.76
C ARG A 219 -19.12 -5.18 -16.11
N SER A 220 -18.97 -4.38 -15.04
CA SER A 220 -20.09 -3.67 -14.41
C SER A 220 -20.53 -2.39 -15.17
N GLY A 221 -19.95 -2.11 -16.34
CA GLY A 221 -20.22 -0.93 -17.14
C GLY A 221 -19.39 0.29 -16.77
N GLY A 222 -18.28 0.12 -16.04
CA GLY A 222 -17.27 1.15 -15.83
C GLY A 222 -16.37 1.31 -17.07
N GLU A 223 -15.92 2.54 -17.32
CA GLU A 223 -15.03 2.83 -18.44
C GLU A 223 -13.59 2.98 -17.94
N ILE A 224 -12.62 2.33 -18.61
CA ILE A 224 -11.18 2.49 -18.33
C ILE A 224 -10.55 3.22 -19.51
N ARG A 225 -9.86 4.33 -19.23
CA ARG A 225 -9.12 5.11 -20.23
C ARG A 225 -7.63 5.16 -19.87
N GLN A 226 -6.82 4.74 -20.81
CA GLN A 226 -5.38 4.91 -20.70
C GLN A 226 -4.99 6.25 -21.33
N SER A 227 -4.68 7.25 -20.51
CA SER A 227 -4.21 8.57 -20.95
C SER A 227 -3.44 9.29 -19.85
N ASN A 228 -2.54 10.19 -20.25
CA ASN A 228 -1.86 11.08 -19.30
C ASN A 228 -2.80 12.20 -18.86
N ILE A 229 -2.93 12.36 -17.54
CA ILE A 229 -3.66 13.46 -16.92
C ILE A 229 -2.76 14.68 -16.90
N ARG A 230 -3.17 15.78 -17.52
CA ARG A 230 -2.39 17.04 -17.60
C ARG A 230 -2.84 18.05 -16.56
N ALA A 231 -4.15 18.20 -16.37
CA ALA A 231 -4.70 19.16 -15.44
C ALA A 231 -6.06 18.74 -14.90
N LEU A 232 -6.42 19.29 -13.77
CA LEU A 232 -7.72 19.22 -13.14
C LEU A 232 -8.22 20.64 -12.91
N VAL A 233 -9.37 20.99 -13.51
CA VAL A 233 -9.89 22.34 -13.54
C VAL A 233 -11.34 22.34 -13.03
N PRO A 234 -11.73 23.20 -12.07
CA PRO A 234 -13.13 23.41 -11.72
C PRO A 234 -13.92 23.87 -12.96
N ASP A 235 -15.13 23.34 -13.15
CA ASP A 235 -15.99 23.65 -14.30
C ASP A 235 -17.47 23.68 -13.87
N GLY A 236 -17.99 24.85 -13.62
CA GLY A 236 -19.31 25.04 -13.02
C GLY A 236 -19.38 24.38 -11.64
N GLU A 237 -20.41 23.52 -11.46
CA GLU A 237 -20.56 22.74 -10.20
C GLU A 237 -19.77 21.42 -10.19
N GLY A 238 -19.00 21.15 -11.26
CA GLY A 238 -18.22 19.93 -11.42
C GLY A 238 -16.77 20.18 -11.79
N TRP A 239 -16.21 19.26 -12.53
CA TRP A 239 -14.79 19.19 -12.82
C TRP A 239 -14.55 18.84 -14.28
N ARG A 240 -13.54 19.47 -14.87
CA ARG A 240 -12.96 19.13 -16.15
C ARG A 240 -11.57 18.53 -15.94
N VAL A 241 -11.38 17.29 -16.40
CA VAL A 241 -10.09 16.61 -16.41
C VAL A 241 -9.50 16.73 -17.81
N VAL A 242 -8.37 17.41 -17.92
CA VAL A 242 -7.63 17.59 -19.17
C VAL A 242 -6.67 16.41 -19.32
N LEU A 243 -6.90 15.61 -20.35
CA LEU A 243 -6.06 14.50 -20.75
C LEU A 243 -5.08 14.90 -21.85
N ALA A 244 -4.20 14.00 -22.25
CA ALA A 244 -3.24 14.26 -23.32
C ALA A 244 -3.91 14.52 -24.68
N ASP A 245 -5.07 13.88 -24.93
CA ASP A 245 -5.78 13.83 -26.22
C ASP A 245 -7.14 14.56 -26.20
N ARG A 246 -7.74 14.79 -25.03
CA ARG A 246 -9.09 15.39 -24.89
C ARG A 246 -9.34 15.91 -23.47
N ALA A 247 -10.50 16.54 -23.28
CA ALA A 247 -11.02 16.82 -21.94
C ALA A 247 -12.30 16.02 -21.67
N ILE A 248 -12.49 15.61 -20.42
CA ILE A 248 -13.69 14.92 -19.93
C ILE A 248 -14.21 15.61 -18.68
N ALA A 249 -15.52 15.54 -18.44
CA ALA A 249 -16.18 16.20 -17.33
C ALA A 249 -16.87 15.21 -16.40
N ALA A 250 -16.93 15.55 -15.11
CA ALA A 250 -17.72 14.83 -14.11
C ALA A 250 -18.16 15.75 -12.97
N ARG A 251 -19.20 15.33 -12.24
CA ARG A 251 -19.59 15.99 -10.97
C ARG A 251 -18.55 15.78 -9.87
N HIS A 252 -17.98 14.61 -9.81
CA HIS A 252 -17.01 14.24 -8.79
C HIS A 252 -15.71 13.74 -9.42
N VAL A 253 -14.58 14.12 -8.81
CA VAL A 253 -13.26 13.60 -9.18
C VAL A 253 -12.60 13.00 -7.94
N VAL A 254 -12.09 11.78 -8.06
CA VAL A 254 -11.31 11.09 -7.04
C VAL A 254 -9.84 11.08 -7.44
N VAL A 255 -8.99 11.71 -6.65
CA VAL A 255 -7.53 11.66 -6.85
C VAL A 255 -6.97 10.46 -6.10
N ALA A 256 -6.60 9.41 -6.84
CA ALA A 256 -6.04 8.15 -6.35
C ALA A 256 -4.70 7.81 -7.03
N LEU A 257 -3.91 8.85 -7.38
CA LEU A 257 -2.66 8.76 -8.14
C LEU A 257 -1.46 8.32 -7.30
N GLY A 258 -1.67 7.87 -6.04
CA GLY A 258 -0.60 7.44 -5.17
C GLY A 258 0.49 8.51 -5.02
N PRO A 259 1.76 8.21 -5.37
CA PRO A 259 2.87 9.15 -5.20
C PRO A 259 2.82 10.38 -6.13
N TRP A 260 1.95 10.41 -7.14
CA TRP A 260 1.76 11.56 -8.04
C TRP A 260 0.59 12.47 -7.64
N SER A 261 -0.15 12.14 -6.59
CA SER A 261 -1.35 12.89 -6.17
C SER A 261 -1.05 14.35 -5.81
N ALA A 262 0.07 14.59 -5.13
CA ALA A 262 0.47 15.95 -4.72
C ALA A 262 0.77 16.86 -5.91
N ASP A 263 1.29 16.32 -7.02
CA ASP A 263 1.64 17.10 -8.21
C ASP A 263 0.37 17.67 -8.87
N LEU A 264 -0.69 16.85 -8.98
CA LEU A 264 -1.96 17.27 -9.55
C LEU A 264 -2.72 18.26 -8.65
N LEU A 265 -2.55 18.16 -7.33
CA LEU A 265 -3.24 19.01 -6.35
C LEU A 265 -2.56 20.37 -6.13
N ARG A 266 -1.27 20.48 -6.44
CA ARG A 266 -0.49 21.71 -6.23
C ARG A 266 -1.05 22.93 -6.98
N PRO A 267 -1.43 22.85 -8.27
CA PRO A 267 -2.05 23.97 -8.98
C PRO A 267 -3.37 24.45 -8.38
N LEU A 268 -4.09 23.55 -7.67
CA LEU A 268 -5.32 23.90 -6.93
C LEU A 268 -5.03 24.49 -5.54
N GLY A 269 -3.76 24.78 -5.23
CA GLY A 269 -3.32 25.41 -3.99
C GLY A 269 -3.15 24.45 -2.81
N TYR A 270 -3.23 23.14 -2.99
CA TYR A 270 -2.99 22.18 -1.92
C TYR A 270 -1.50 21.84 -1.76
N ARG A 271 -1.00 21.91 -0.53
CA ARG A 271 0.36 21.53 -0.16
C ARG A 271 0.30 20.26 0.69
N VAL A 272 0.23 19.12 0.00
CA VAL A 272 0.17 17.82 0.66
C VAL A 272 1.55 17.44 1.20
N PRO A 273 1.72 17.14 2.49
CA PRO A 273 2.99 16.71 3.06
C PRO A 273 3.23 15.23 2.74
N LEU A 274 3.55 14.93 1.49
CA LEU A 274 3.74 13.57 0.99
C LEU A 274 5.22 13.28 0.79
N ALA A 275 5.72 12.25 1.49
CA ALA A 275 7.03 11.66 1.26
C ALA A 275 6.91 10.38 0.44
N PHE A 276 8.05 9.94 -0.10
CA PHE A 276 8.15 8.74 -0.90
C PHE A 276 9.07 7.74 -0.22
N GLU A 277 8.47 6.67 0.30
CA GLU A 277 9.22 5.51 0.77
C GLU A 277 9.49 4.62 -0.43
N ARG A 278 10.65 4.79 -1.03
CA ARG A 278 11.04 3.94 -2.14
C ARG A 278 11.37 2.56 -1.61
N GLY A 279 10.91 1.55 -2.32
CA GLY A 279 11.18 0.16 -2.04
C GLY A 279 11.57 -0.57 -3.31
N TYR A 280 12.37 -1.60 -3.14
CA TYR A 280 12.88 -2.41 -4.22
C TYR A 280 12.54 -3.86 -3.97
N HIS A 281 12.28 -4.60 -5.04
CA HIS A 281 12.24 -6.05 -4.96
C HIS A 281 12.94 -6.68 -6.16
N ARG A 282 13.36 -7.93 -5.95
CA ARG A 282 13.86 -8.84 -6.99
C ARG A 282 13.16 -10.18 -6.83
N GLU A 283 12.81 -10.79 -7.94
CA GLU A 283 12.22 -12.13 -7.96
C GLU A 283 13.29 -13.16 -8.28
N PHE A 284 13.12 -14.36 -7.75
CA PHE A 284 14.03 -15.48 -7.91
C PHE A 284 13.23 -16.76 -8.18
N LYS A 285 13.80 -17.68 -8.96
CA LYS A 285 13.20 -19.01 -9.17
C LYS A 285 13.04 -19.72 -7.83
N ALA A 286 11.85 -20.24 -7.53
CA ALA A 286 11.64 -21.07 -6.37
C ALA A 286 12.40 -22.40 -6.48
N ASN A 287 12.81 -22.99 -5.34
CA ASN A 287 13.24 -24.36 -5.29
C ASN A 287 11.99 -25.28 -5.38
N PRO A 288 11.80 -26.06 -6.47
CA PRO A 288 10.58 -26.85 -6.62
C PRO A 288 10.47 -28.01 -5.61
N ALA A 289 11.60 -28.48 -5.06
CA ALA A 289 11.60 -29.53 -4.05
C ALA A 289 11.21 -29.02 -2.65
N ARG A 290 11.39 -27.73 -2.39
CA ARG A 290 11.09 -27.09 -1.10
C ARG A 290 10.52 -25.69 -1.32
N PRO A 291 9.31 -25.57 -1.92
CA PRO A 291 8.72 -24.27 -2.24
C PRO A 291 8.32 -23.53 -0.96
N LEU A 292 8.57 -22.22 -0.93
CA LEU A 292 8.07 -21.34 0.12
C LEU A 292 6.53 -21.32 0.07
N GLN A 293 5.88 -21.58 1.21
CA GLN A 293 4.41 -21.72 1.27
C GLN A 293 3.71 -20.44 1.75
N ARG A 294 4.40 -19.59 2.49
CA ARG A 294 3.86 -18.38 3.12
C ARG A 294 4.86 -17.23 3.12
N PRO A 295 4.41 -15.98 3.25
CA PRO A 295 5.32 -14.85 3.44
C PRO A 295 6.11 -14.97 4.74
N ILE A 296 7.40 -14.61 4.69
CA ILE A 296 8.29 -14.56 5.84
C ILE A 296 8.90 -13.17 5.95
N HIS A 297 8.76 -12.55 7.11
CA HIS A 297 9.45 -11.32 7.46
C HIS A 297 10.63 -11.65 8.39
N ASP A 298 11.84 -11.47 7.91
CA ASP A 298 13.03 -11.47 8.77
C ASP A 298 13.10 -10.12 9.49
N ALA A 299 12.76 -10.12 10.78
CA ALA A 299 12.62 -8.89 11.55
C ALA A 299 13.95 -8.17 11.77
N GLU A 300 15.06 -8.92 11.87
CA GLU A 300 16.41 -8.38 12.09
C GLU A 300 17.12 -8.08 10.77
N GLY A 301 16.92 -8.92 9.75
CA GLY A 301 17.43 -8.68 8.41
C GLY A 301 16.67 -7.61 7.63
N SER A 302 15.48 -7.22 8.11
CA SER A 302 14.65 -6.16 7.52
C SER A 302 14.26 -6.41 6.07
N PHE A 303 13.85 -7.63 5.75
CA PHE A 303 13.35 -8.02 4.44
C PHE A 303 12.16 -8.96 4.52
N LEU A 304 11.40 -8.99 3.43
CA LEU A 304 10.30 -9.94 3.22
C LEU A 304 10.66 -10.91 2.11
N MET A 305 10.34 -12.18 2.30
CA MET A 305 10.30 -13.21 1.28
C MET A 305 8.86 -13.63 1.09
N THR A 306 8.35 -13.55 -0.14
CA THR A 306 6.96 -13.91 -0.42
C THR A 306 6.89 -14.86 -1.63
N PRO A 307 6.09 -15.95 -1.53
CA PRO A 307 5.85 -16.82 -2.67
C PRO A 307 5.00 -16.07 -3.70
N MET A 308 5.50 -15.98 -4.92
CA MET A 308 4.86 -15.32 -6.06
C MET A 308 4.62 -16.30 -7.21
N GLU A 309 3.83 -15.87 -8.17
CA GLU A 309 3.51 -16.66 -9.38
C GLU A 309 4.78 -17.17 -10.11
N GLN A 310 5.83 -16.35 -10.16
CA GLN A 310 7.08 -16.70 -10.86
C GLN A 310 8.18 -17.24 -9.93
N GLY A 311 7.94 -17.34 -8.62
CA GLY A 311 8.94 -17.82 -7.67
C GLY A 311 8.88 -17.14 -6.32
N ILE A 312 9.99 -16.59 -5.85
CA ILE A 312 10.10 -15.90 -4.55
C ILE A 312 10.47 -14.45 -4.78
N ARG A 313 9.66 -13.53 -4.25
CA ARG A 313 9.97 -12.09 -4.23
C ARG A 313 10.69 -11.75 -2.93
N ILE A 314 11.87 -11.14 -3.05
CA ILE A 314 12.61 -10.55 -1.93
C ILE A 314 12.45 -9.04 -1.99
N THR A 315 11.84 -8.47 -0.94
CA THR A 315 11.56 -7.04 -0.83
C THR A 315 12.47 -6.41 0.21
N SER A 316 13.17 -5.34 -0.15
CA SER A 316 14.02 -4.57 0.77
C SER A 316 13.22 -3.64 1.68
N GLY A 317 13.94 -2.97 2.59
CA GLY A 317 13.43 -1.90 3.44
C GLY A 317 13.01 -0.63 2.67
N VAL A 318 13.14 0.51 3.32
CA VAL A 318 12.71 1.82 2.84
C VAL A 318 13.91 2.68 2.48
N GLU A 319 13.83 3.40 1.36
CA GLU A 319 14.72 4.49 1.01
C GLU A 319 13.92 5.81 0.94
N LEU A 320 14.22 6.75 1.84
CA LEU A 320 13.61 8.08 1.85
C LEU A 320 14.44 9.04 0.97
N THR A 321 13.92 9.34 -0.20
CA THR A 321 14.53 10.26 -1.16
C THR A 321 13.46 10.82 -2.11
N ALA A 322 13.85 11.66 -3.08
CA ALA A 322 12.93 12.15 -4.09
C ALA A 322 12.37 10.99 -4.94
N ARG A 323 11.08 11.07 -5.29
CA ARG A 323 10.37 10.04 -6.06
C ARG A 323 11.14 9.59 -7.30
N ASP A 324 11.68 10.55 -8.03
CA ASP A 324 12.30 10.33 -9.34
C ASP A 324 13.85 10.29 -9.29
N ALA A 325 14.43 10.23 -8.07
CA ALA A 325 15.88 10.05 -7.90
C ALA A 325 16.38 8.73 -8.53
N PRO A 326 17.65 8.62 -8.93
CA PRO A 326 18.23 7.37 -9.41
C PRO A 326 18.00 6.20 -8.45
N SER A 327 17.88 4.99 -8.97
CA SER A 327 17.69 3.79 -8.15
C SER A 327 18.98 3.42 -7.41
N SER A 328 18.84 2.95 -6.15
CA SER A 328 19.93 2.38 -5.36
C SER A 328 19.56 0.95 -4.94
N PHE A 329 20.31 -0.03 -5.38
CA PHE A 329 20.04 -1.43 -5.05
C PHE A 329 20.80 -1.91 -3.81
N ALA A 330 21.52 -1.03 -3.14
CA ALA A 330 22.39 -1.38 -2.01
C ALA A 330 21.67 -2.09 -0.85
N GLN A 331 20.37 -1.81 -0.63
CA GLN A 331 19.59 -2.57 0.36
C GLN A 331 19.28 -3.99 -0.12
N LEU A 332 18.93 -4.19 -1.40
CA LEU A 332 18.75 -5.53 -1.95
C LEU A 332 20.05 -6.35 -1.94
N ASP A 333 21.17 -5.72 -2.27
CA ASP A 333 22.47 -6.38 -2.26
C ASP A 333 22.91 -6.81 -0.85
N GLN A 334 22.41 -6.12 0.20
CA GLN A 334 22.58 -6.53 1.59
C GLN A 334 21.65 -7.69 1.99
N VAL A 335 20.38 -7.63 1.60
CA VAL A 335 19.38 -8.60 2.11
C VAL A 335 19.30 -9.89 1.32
N VAL A 336 19.62 -9.91 0.02
CA VAL A 336 19.56 -11.12 -0.81
C VAL A 336 20.50 -12.22 -0.29
N PRO A 337 21.77 -11.97 0.09
CA PRO A 337 22.62 -12.98 0.72
C PRO A 337 22.05 -13.51 2.04
N LEU A 338 21.44 -12.63 2.87
CA LEU A 338 20.78 -13.04 4.11
C LEU A 338 19.58 -13.96 3.85
N ALA A 339 18.78 -13.64 2.82
CA ALA A 339 17.64 -14.44 2.40
C ALA A 339 18.05 -15.82 1.88
N ARG A 340 19.18 -15.94 1.16
CA ARG A 340 19.77 -17.25 0.75
C ARG A 340 20.17 -18.10 1.95
N GLY A 341 20.54 -17.49 3.06
CA GLY A 341 20.78 -18.20 4.33
C GLY A 341 19.51 -18.66 5.04
N VAL A 342 18.33 -18.29 4.55
CA VAL A 342 17.02 -18.66 5.13
C VAL A 342 16.27 -19.67 4.29
N VAL A 343 16.18 -19.44 2.98
CA VAL A 343 15.46 -20.28 2.02
C VAL A 343 16.33 -20.50 0.80
N GLU A 344 16.35 -21.71 0.30
CA GLU A 344 17.03 -22.04 -0.97
C GLU A 344 16.19 -21.56 -2.15
N PHE A 345 16.82 -20.80 -3.05
CA PHE A 345 16.21 -20.34 -4.30
C PHE A 345 17.24 -20.19 -5.42
N GLY A 346 16.76 -20.23 -6.66
CA GLY A 346 17.60 -20.18 -7.86
C GLY A 346 17.99 -18.76 -8.28
N ASP A 347 18.19 -18.60 -9.59
CA ASP A 347 18.60 -17.34 -10.21
C ASP A 347 17.50 -16.29 -10.17
N ALA A 348 17.91 -15.03 -10.32
CA ALA A 348 16.98 -13.91 -10.46
C ALA A 348 16.11 -14.06 -11.74
N VAL A 349 14.86 -13.64 -11.64
CA VAL A 349 13.89 -13.61 -12.74
C VAL A 349 13.52 -12.16 -13.02
N GLY A 350 13.69 -11.73 -14.26
CA GLY A 350 13.39 -10.35 -14.68
C GLY A 350 14.29 -9.29 -14.04
N ASP A 351 13.84 -8.05 -14.18
CA ASP A 351 14.56 -6.88 -13.67
C ASP A 351 14.24 -6.59 -12.22
N THR A 352 15.15 -5.86 -11.55
CA THR A 352 14.88 -5.31 -10.23
C THR A 352 13.82 -4.21 -10.34
N TRP A 353 12.71 -4.38 -9.64
CA TRP A 353 11.62 -3.41 -9.60
C TRP A 353 11.83 -2.36 -8.53
N ARG A 354 11.41 -1.14 -8.83
CA ARG A 354 11.37 0.00 -7.92
C ARG A 354 9.97 0.58 -7.84
N GLY A 355 9.48 0.85 -6.65
CA GLY A 355 8.26 1.59 -6.41
C GLY A 355 8.40 2.66 -5.33
N SER A 356 7.49 3.63 -5.37
CA SER A 356 7.41 4.71 -4.39
C SER A 356 6.11 4.60 -3.61
N ARG A 357 6.21 4.37 -2.31
CA ARG A 357 5.04 4.31 -1.42
C ARG A 357 4.72 5.72 -0.94
N PRO A 358 3.50 6.22 -1.16
CA PRO A 358 3.12 7.57 -0.71
C PRO A 358 2.85 7.57 0.80
N THR A 359 3.61 8.34 1.57
CA THR A 359 3.52 8.33 3.04
C THR A 359 3.29 9.72 3.59
N LEU A 360 2.27 9.87 4.41
CA LEU A 360 1.98 11.08 5.19
C LEU A 360 2.66 11.04 6.57
N PRO A 361 2.93 12.18 7.21
CA PRO A 361 3.72 12.22 8.43
C PRO A 361 3.11 11.45 9.61
N ASP A 362 1.79 11.24 9.62
CA ASP A 362 1.09 10.47 10.67
C ASP A 362 0.96 8.99 10.37
N SER A 363 1.47 8.55 9.21
CA SER A 363 1.31 7.17 8.74
C SER A 363 -0.15 6.74 8.56
N LEU A 364 -1.07 7.65 8.27
CA LEU A 364 -2.45 7.35 7.92
C LEU A 364 -2.74 7.82 6.49
N PRO A 365 -3.55 7.10 5.70
CA PRO A 365 -3.96 7.57 4.37
C PRO A 365 -4.85 8.81 4.45
N MET A 366 -4.95 9.51 3.35
CA MET A 366 -5.87 10.63 3.16
C MET A 366 -7.11 10.13 2.43
N ILE A 367 -8.28 10.17 3.12
CA ILE A 367 -9.55 9.62 2.62
C ILE A 367 -10.66 10.62 2.93
N GLY A 368 -11.26 11.22 1.91
CA GLY A 368 -12.40 12.13 2.10
C GLY A 368 -12.44 13.29 1.13
N PRO A 369 -13.39 14.23 1.34
CA PRO A 369 -13.54 15.41 0.51
C PRO A 369 -12.36 16.38 0.67
N ALA A 370 -11.97 17.02 -0.41
CA ALA A 370 -11.02 18.12 -0.37
C ALA A 370 -11.65 19.34 0.31
N PRO A 371 -10.98 20.00 1.29
CA PRO A 371 -11.66 20.97 2.14
C PRO A 371 -12.07 22.28 1.45
N ARG A 372 -11.48 22.62 0.29
CA ARG A 372 -11.73 23.90 -0.40
C ARG A 372 -12.41 23.75 -1.76
N HIS A 373 -12.66 22.51 -2.20
CA HIS A 373 -13.23 22.27 -3.52
C HIS A 373 -14.30 21.17 -3.46
N GLN A 374 -15.54 21.58 -3.67
CA GLN A 374 -16.66 20.66 -3.73
C GLN A 374 -16.49 19.66 -4.90
N GLY A 375 -16.92 18.42 -4.71
CA GLY A 375 -16.82 17.37 -5.73
C GLY A 375 -15.41 16.81 -5.95
N LEU A 376 -14.38 17.32 -5.24
CA LEU A 376 -13.03 16.77 -5.26
C LEU A 376 -12.81 15.87 -4.05
N TRP A 377 -12.35 14.65 -4.32
CA TRP A 377 -12.14 13.60 -3.30
C TRP A 377 -10.71 13.10 -3.32
N LEU A 378 -10.14 12.87 -2.15
CA LEU A 378 -8.74 12.46 -1.98
C LEU A 378 -8.67 11.04 -1.44
N ALA A 379 -7.92 10.16 -2.12
CA ALA A 379 -7.81 8.74 -1.81
C ALA A 379 -6.37 8.26 -2.09
N PHE A 380 -5.42 8.60 -1.21
CA PHE A 380 -3.99 8.23 -1.38
C PHE A 380 -3.25 8.27 -0.04
N GLY A 381 -1.95 7.98 -0.06
CA GLY A 381 -1.13 8.02 1.17
C GLY A 381 -1.16 6.71 1.97
N ASN A 382 -1.55 5.60 1.36
CA ASN A 382 -1.71 4.30 2.01
C ASN A 382 -0.38 3.59 2.31
N GLN A 383 0.77 4.23 2.16
CA GLN A 383 2.10 3.71 2.49
C GLN A 383 2.38 2.32 1.87
N HIS A 384 2.99 1.41 2.67
CA HIS A 384 3.24 0.03 2.30
C HIS A 384 2.01 -0.89 2.42
N ILE A 385 0.95 -0.46 3.14
CA ILE A 385 -0.29 -1.23 3.34
C ILE A 385 -1.37 -0.93 2.30
N GLY A 386 -1.03 -0.18 1.24
CA GLY A 386 -2.01 0.26 0.23
C GLY A 386 -2.73 -0.88 -0.46
N PHE A 387 -2.07 -2.01 -0.69
CA PHE A 387 -2.72 -3.18 -1.27
C PHE A 387 -3.80 -3.73 -0.34
N THR A 388 -3.50 -3.90 0.95
CA THR A 388 -4.48 -4.33 1.97
C THR A 388 -5.64 -3.34 2.12
N THR A 389 -5.33 -2.02 2.19
CA THR A 389 -6.31 -0.98 2.55
C THR A 389 -7.07 -0.36 1.37
N GLY A 390 -6.67 -0.70 0.14
CA GLY A 390 -7.26 -0.13 -1.08
C GLY A 390 -8.78 -0.28 -1.18
N PRO A 391 -9.33 -1.50 -1.00
CA PRO A 391 -10.78 -1.71 -1.07
C PRO A 391 -11.58 -0.87 -0.07
N GLY A 392 -11.17 -0.82 1.20
CA GLY A 392 -11.83 -0.01 2.23
C GLY A 392 -11.70 1.50 1.96
N THR A 393 -10.54 1.93 1.44
CA THR A 393 -10.32 3.33 1.02
C THR A 393 -11.29 3.71 -0.10
N GLY A 394 -11.35 2.88 -1.15
CA GLY A 394 -12.25 3.15 -2.29
C GLY A 394 -13.72 3.09 -1.92
N ALA A 395 -14.11 2.12 -1.09
CA ALA A 395 -15.49 1.97 -0.62
C ALA A 395 -15.94 3.17 0.25
N ALA A 396 -15.06 3.69 1.11
CA ALA A 396 -15.37 4.87 1.91
C ALA A 396 -15.60 6.11 1.05
N ILE A 397 -14.75 6.34 0.04
CA ILE A 397 -14.93 7.44 -0.93
C ILE A 397 -16.26 7.31 -1.66
N ALA A 398 -16.58 6.12 -2.18
CA ALA A 398 -17.81 5.88 -2.90
C ALA A 398 -19.06 6.09 -2.01
N ALA A 399 -19.00 5.64 -0.74
CA ALA A 399 -20.06 5.88 0.23
C ALA A 399 -20.28 7.39 0.47
N MET A 400 -19.22 8.13 0.73
CA MET A 400 -19.30 9.59 0.95
C MET A 400 -19.84 10.33 -0.28
N ILE A 401 -19.43 9.96 -1.51
CA ILE A 401 -19.96 10.54 -2.76
C ILE A 401 -21.46 10.31 -2.87
N SER A 402 -21.96 9.16 -2.43
CA SER A 402 -23.38 8.79 -2.46
C SER A 402 -24.18 9.31 -1.23
N GLY A 403 -23.57 10.11 -0.34
CA GLY A 403 -24.21 10.59 0.88
C GLY A 403 -24.38 9.53 1.97
N GLU A 404 -23.69 8.39 1.84
CA GLU A 404 -23.73 7.30 2.82
C GLU A 404 -22.59 7.42 3.85
N THR A 405 -22.79 6.85 5.02
CA THR A 405 -21.73 6.71 6.03
C THR A 405 -20.81 5.54 5.67
N PRO A 406 -19.47 5.72 5.67
CA PRO A 406 -18.54 4.63 5.52
C PRO A 406 -18.72 3.50 6.57
N SER A 407 -18.39 2.26 6.23
CA SER A 407 -18.53 1.09 7.09
C SER A 407 -17.56 1.06 8.30
N TYR A 408 -16.68 2.05 8.41
CA TYR A 408 -15.76 2.28 9.53
C TYR A 408 -15.61 3.78 9.78
N ASP A 409 -15.09 4.16 10.95
CA ASP A 409 -14.85 5.58 11.26
C ASP A 409 -13.70 6.13 10.42
N ALA A 410 -14.04 6.95 9.42
CA ALA A 410 -13.09 7.56 8.50
C ALA A 410 -12.55 8.93 8.96
N ARG A 411 -12.99 9.47 10.12
CA ARG A 411 -12.61 10.81 10.58
C ARG A 411 -11.12 11.00 10.77
N ALA A 412 -10.41 9.98 11.24
CA ALA A 412 -8.96 10.00 11.39
C ALA A 412 -8.19 10.17 10.07
N PHE A 413 -8.84 9.88 8.94
CA PHE A 413 -8.24 9.95 7.60
C PHE A 413 -8.62 11.22 6.84
N ALA A 414 -9.43 12.10 7.43
CA ALA A 414 -9.95 13.30 6.77
C ALA A 414 -8.81 14.19 6.22
N PRO A 415 -8.93 14.70 4.98
CA PRO A 415 -7.94 15.60 4.39
C PRO A 415 -7.69 16.87 5.19
N SER A 416 -8.71 17.38 5.89
CA SER A 416 -8.64 18.61 6.70
C SER A 416 -7.60 18.57 7.82
N ARG A 417 -7.04 17.40 8.16
CA ARG A 417 -5.96 17.30 9.15
C ARG A 417 -4.61 17.86 8.66
N TYR A 418 -4.50 18.10 7.35
CA TYR A 418 -3.30 18.67 6.71
C TYR A 418 -3.59 19.81 5.74
N LEU A 419 -4.82 19.97 5.24
CA LEU A 419 -5.16 20.84 4.11
C LEU A 419 -6.15 21.94 4.45
#